data_3924e012688b14148dee860c956797ec
#
_entry.id   3924e012688b14148dee860c956797ec
#
_cell.length_a   1.000
_cell.length_b   1.000
_cell.length_c   1.000
_cell.angle_alpha   90.00
_cell.angle_beta   90.00
_cell.angle_gamma   90.00
#
_symmetry.space_group_name_H-M   'P 1'
#
loop_
_entity.id
_entity.type
_entity.pdbx_description
1 polymer ?
#
loop_
_entity_poly.entity_id
_entity_poly.type
_entity_poly.pdbx_seq_one_letter_code
_entity_poly.pdbx_strand_id
1 'polypeptide(L)'
;MRHYELMVILDPNLDERTVAPSLDTFLNVVRNDGGKVDNVDIWGKRRLAYEILKHNEGIYAVVDLNAEPKTVTELDRQLKLNESVLRTKVLRK
;
A
#
# COMPACT_ATOMS: atom_id res chain seq x y z
N MET A 1 11.32 -3.03 16.57
CA MET A 1 10.59 -2.85 15.31
C MET A 1 11.23 -3.67 14.20
N ARG A 2 10.43 -4.04 13.21
CA ARG A 2 10.88 -4.80 12.07
C ARG A 2 10.75 -3.99 10.79
N HIS A 3 11.61 -4.28 9.83
CA HIS A 3 11.60 -3.61 8.53
C HIS A 3 10.75 -4.41 7.56
N TYR A 4 9.79 -3.73 6.93
CA TYR A 4 8.88 -4.34 5.96
C TYR A 4 8.86 -3.55 4.67
N GLU A 5 8.54 -4.26 3.60
CA GLU A 5 8.21 -3.66 2.32
C GLU A 5 6.76 -3.98 2.02
N LEU A 6 5.98 -2.94 1.79
CA LEU A 6 4.57 -3.07 1.45
C LEU A 6 4.38 -2.75 -0.02
N MET A 7 3.82 -3.68 -0.77
CA MET A 7 3.42 -3.44 -2.15
C MET A 7 1.90 -3.32 -2.21
N VAL A 8 1.41 -2.25 -2.81
CA VAL A 8 -0.01 -1.99 -2.95
C VAL A 8 -0.33 -1.78 -4.41
N ILE A 9 -1.40 -2.43 -4.87
CA ILE A 9 -1.94 -2.21 -6.22
C ILE A 9 -3.29 -1.53 -6.04
N LEU A 10 -3.42 -0.33 -6.58
CA LEU A 10 -4.61 0.50 -6.46
C LEU A 10 -5.41 0.50 -7.76
N ASP A 11 -6.69 0.87 -7.66
CA ASP A 11 -7.59 0.98 -8.79
C ASP A 11 -6.99 1.94 -9.84
N PRO A 12 -6.86 1.50 -11.11
CA PRO A 12 -6.26 2.33 -12.16
C PRO A 12 -7.10 3.57 -12.51
N ASN A 13 -8.35 3.61 -12.09
CA ASN A 13 -9.24 4.75 -12.34
C ASN A 13 -9.03 5.89 -11.35
N LEU A 14 -8.21 5.69 -10.31
CA LEU A 14 -7.88 6.76 -9.38
C LEU A 14 -7.06 7.84 -10.06
N ASP A 15 -7.32 9.10 -9.71
CA ASP A 15 -6.50 10.21 -10.15
C ASP A 15 -5.12 10.09 -9.49
N GLU A 16 -4.05 10.18 -10.27
CA GLU A 16 -2.68 10.10 -9.76
C GLU A 16 -2.41 11.12 -8.66
N ARG A 17 -3.10 12.26 -8.68
CA ARG A 17 -2.96 13.30 -7.65
C ARG A 17 -3.51 12.86 -6.31
N THR A 18 -4.41 11.89 -6.28
CA THR A 18 -5.01 11.42 -5.04
C THR A 18 -4.33 10.17 -4.48
N VAL A 19 -3.45 9.52 -5.26
CA VAL A 19 -2.78 8.29 -4.84
C VAL A 19 -1.89 8.52 -3.63
N ALA A 20 -1.00 9.50 -3.69
CA ALA A 20 -0.08 9.78 -2.59
C ALA A 20 -0.83 10.18 -1.30
N PRO A 21 -1.81 11.10 -1.33
CA PRO A 21 -2.59 11.42 -0.13
C PRO A 21 -3.37 10.23 0.43
N SER A 22 -3.92 9.37 -0.43
CA SER A 22 -4.64 8.18 0.02
C SER A 22 -3.73 7.21 0.75
N LEU A 23 -2.55 6.95 0.18
CA LEU A 23 -1.55 6.10 0.83
C LEU A 23 -1.10 6.70 2.16
N ASP A 24 -0.87 7.99 2.21
CA ASP A 24 -0.43 8.68 3.42
C ASP A 24 -1.44 8.51 4.55
N THR A 25 -2.73 8.54 4.23
CA THR A 25 -3.80 8.29 5.20
C THR A 25 -3.66 6.91 5.84
N PHE A 26 -3.41 5.88 5.05
CA PHE A 26 -3.17 4.53 5.58
C PHE A 26 -1.87 4.47 6.39
N LEU A 27 -0.83 5.13 5.92
CA LEU A 27 0.47 5.10 6.59
C LEU A 27 0.47 5.82 7.94
N ASN A 28 -0.53 6.64 8.21
CA ASN A 28 -0.71 7.22 9.54
C ASN A 28 -0.91 6.17 10.62
N VAL A 29 -1.44 5.01 10.29
CA VAL A 29 -1.55 3.88 11.23
C VAL A 29 -0.16 3.52 11.76
N VAL A 30 0.82 3.47 10.85
CA VAL A 30 2.22 3.17 11.22
C VAL A 30 2.79 4.27 12.11
N ARG A 31 2.60 5.51 11.72
CA ARG A 31 3.14 6.66 12.47
C ARG A 31 2.51 6.79 13.85
N ASN A 32 1.21 6.56 13.95
CA ASN A 32 0.47 6.67 15.22
C ASN A 32 0.89 5.61 16.23
N ASP A 33 1.35 4.46 15.75
CA ASP A 33 1.82 3.37 16.62
C ASP A 33 3.32 3.46 16.89
N GLY A 34 3.94 4.57 16.54
CA GLY A 34 5.37 4.77 16.81
C GLY A 34 6.29 4.19 15.74
N GLY A 35 5.73 3.71 14.65
CA GLY A 35 6.52 3.23 13.52
C GLY A 35 7.04 4.36 12.66
N LYS A 36 7.80 3.99 11.64
CA LYS A 36 8.43 4.95 10.73
C LYS A 36 8.23 4.53 9.28
N VAL A 37 7.88 5.48 8.45
CA VAL A 37 7.82 5.28 7.00
C VAL A 37 9.10 5.83 6.40
N ASP A 38 9.94 4.94 5.86
CA ASP A 38 11.26 5.32 5.34
C ASP A 38 11.18 5.83 3.91
N ASN A 39 10.35 5.21 3.08
CA ASN A 39 10.25 5.59 1.68
C ASN A 39 8.90 5.20 1.10
N VAL A 40 8.38 6.02 0.21
CA VAL A 40 7.17 5.74 -0.57
C VAL A 40 7.52 5.92 -2.04
N ASP A 41 7.43 4.85 -2.81
CA ASP A 41 7.73 4.87 -4.23
C ASP A 41 6.47 4.52 -5.01
N ILE A 42 5.94 5.48 -5.75
CA ILE A 42 4.74 5.27 -6.58
C ILE A 42 5.21 5.04 -8.00
N TRP A 43 5.02 3.80 -8.47
CA TRP A 43 5.47 3.41 -9.81
C TRP A 43 4.52 3.88 -10.91
N GLY A 44 3.30 4.23 -10.55
CA GLY A 44 2.27 4.62 -11.49
C GLY A 44 1.51 3.42 -12.06
N LYS A 45 0.79 3.66 -13.14
CA LYS A 45 -0.08 2.66 -13.74
C LYS A 45 0.75 1.61 -14.47
N ARG A 46 0.50 0.34 -14.16
CA ARG A 46 1.20 -0.80 -14.75
C ARG A 46 0.21 -1.86 -15.18
N ARG A 47 0.57 -2.62 -16.20
CA ARG A 47 -0.23 -3.75 -16.65
C ARG A 47 -0.05 -4.91 -15.67
N LEU A 48 -1.17 -5.53 -15.30
CA LEU A 48 -1.16 -6.69 -14.41
C LEU A 48 -0.84 -7.96 -15.19
N ALA A 49 -0.14 -8.89 -14.54
CA ALA A 49 0.16 -10.19 -15.14
C ALA A 49 -1.11 -11.02 -15.35
N TYR A 50 -2.12 -10.80 -14.52
CA TYR A 50 -3.43 -11.42 -14.62
C TYR A 50 -4.47 -10.44 -14.12
N GLU A 51 -5.71 -10.65 -14.51
CA GLU A 51 -6.82 -9.79 -14.14
C GLU A 51 -7.10 -9.88 -12.63
N ILE A 52 -7.24 -8.72 -11.99
CA ILE A 52 -7.65 -8.63 -10.58
C ILE A 52 -8.94 -7.81 -10.54
N LEU A 53 -10.02 -8.40 -10.01
CA LEU A 53 -11.32 -7.74 -9.90
C LEU A 53 -11.75 -7.05 -11.20
N LYS A 54 -11.53 -7.73 -12.32
CA LYS A 54 -11.85 -7.28 -13.68
C LYS A 54 -10.98 -6.10 -14.16
N HIS A 55 -9.88 -5.82 -13.50
CA HIS A 55 -8.91 -4.82 -13.94
C HIS A 55 -7.69 -5.49 -14.55
N ASN A 56 -7.25 -5.00 -15.70
CA ASN A 56 -6.04 -5.47 -16.38
C ASN A 56 -4.82 -4.62 -16.03
N GLU A 57 -5.05 -3.49 -15.39
CA GLU A 57 -4.02 -2.54 -14.99
C GLU A 57 -4.24 -2.15 -13.53
N GLY A 58 -3.22 -1.60 -12.91
CA GLY A 58 -3.30 -1.09 -11.55
C GLY A 58 -2.21 -0.06 -11.30
N ILE A 59 -2.40 0.75 -10.29
CA ILE A 59 -1.39 1.71 -9.86
C ILE A 59 -0.54 1.04 -8.78
N TYR A 60 0.74 0.85 -9.06
CA TYR A 60 1.68 0.21 -8.14
C TYR A 60 2.33 1.22 -7.24
N ALA A 61 2.41 0.89 -5.96
CA ALA A 61 3.16 1.66 -4.98
C ALA A 61 3.90 0.71 -4.06
N VAL A 62 5.13 1.06 -3.72
CA VAL A 62 5.98 0.29 -2.82
C VAL A 62 6.38 1.20 -1.67
N VAL A 63 6.19 0.73 -0.45
CA VAL A 63 6.48 1.49 0.77
C VAL A 63 7.45 0.71 1.64
N ASP A 64 8.55 1.36 2.02
CA ASP A 64 9.47 0.84 3.02
C ASP A 64 9.10 1.43 4.38
N LEU A 65 8.89 0.57 5.36
CA LEU A 65 8.48 1.02 6.69
C LEU A 65 9.09 0.16 7.80
N ASN A 66 9.19 0.74 8.97
CA ASN A 66 9.59 0.07 10.20
C ASN A 66 8.43 0.13 11.18
N ALA A 67 7.97 -1.02 11.66
CA ALA A 67 6.82 -1.10 12.54
C ALA A 67 6.79 -2.41 13.30
N GLU A 68 5.95 -2.46 14.32
CA GLU A 68 5.67 -3.70 15.01
C GLU A 68 4.79 -4.62 14.16
N PRO A 69 4.91 -5.95 14.28
CA PRO A 69 4.09 -6.86 13.47
C PRO A 69 2.58 -6.61 13.60
N LYS A 70 2.10 -6.28 14.80
CA LYS A 70 0.68 -5.99 15.01
C LYS A 70 0.21 -4.77 14.24
N THR A 71 1.08 -3.76 14.11
CA THR A 71 0.78 -2.55 13.35
C THR A 71 0.65 -2.85 11.88
N VAL A 72 1.54 -3.69 11.34
CA VAL A 72 1.52 -4.10 9.94
C VAL A 72 0.26 -4.92 9.64
N THR A 73 -0.14 -5.80 10.56
CA THR A 73 -1.37 -6.57 10.43
C THR A 73 -2.59 -5.66 10.33
N GLU A 74 -2.65 -4.64 11.17
CA GLU A 74 -3.75 -3.67 11.15
C GLU A 74 -3.75 -2.84 9.86
N LEU A 75 -2.58 -2.42 9.40
CA LEU A 75 -2.44 -1.69 8.14
C LEU A 75 -2.94 -2.53 6.97
N ASP A 76 -2.52 -3.79 6.90
CA ASP A 76 -2.93 -4.71 5.85
C ASP A 76 -4.45 -4.91 5.86
N ARG A 77 -5.03 -5.06 7.05
CA ARG A 77 -6.47 -5.20 7.22
C ARG A 77 -7.22 -3.98 6.67
N GLN A 78 -6.77 -2.77 7.02
CA GLN A 78 -7.41 -1.55 6.54
C GLN A 78 -7.30 -1.40 5.03
N LEU A 79 -6.16 -1.74 4.47
CA LEU A 79 -5.96 -1.70 3.03
C LEU A 79 -6.90 -2.67 2.31
N LYS A 80 -7.06 -3.88 2.83
CA LYS A 80 -7.95 -4.88 2.24
C LYS A 80 -9.43 -4.49 2.30
N LEU A 81 -9.82 -3.67 3.27
CA LEU A 81 -11.19 -3.19 3.40
C LEU A 81 -11.51 -2.03 2.46
N ASN A 82 -10.50 -1.42 1.86
CA ASN A 82 -10.70 -0.28 0.98
C ASN A 82 -10.96 -0.75 -0.45
N GLU A 83 -12.04 -0.27 -1.04
CA GLU A 83 -12.45 -0.67 -2.40
C GLU A 83 -11.47 -0.21 -3.48
N SER A 84 -10.71 0.84 -3.21
CA SER A 84 -9.71 1.33 -4.15
C SER A 84 -8.44 0.51 -4.16
N VAL A 85 -8.27 -0.41 -3.21
CA VAL A 85 -7.09 -1.27 -3.12
C VAL A 85 -7.43 -2.62 -3.75
N LEU A 86 -6.75 -2.95 -4.84
CA LEU A 86 -6.96 -4.22 -5.54
C LEU A 86 -6.20 -5.36 -4.88
N ARG A 87 -4.99 -5.09 -4.41
CA ARG A 87 -4.15 -6.10 -3.80
C ARG A 87 -3.10 -5.46 -2.90
N THR A 88 -2.77 -6.16 -1.82
CA THR A 88 -1.67 -5.79 -0.95
C THR A 88 -0.74 -6.98 -0.76
N LYS A 89 0.55 -6.71 -0.59
CA LYS A 89 1.53 -7.73 -0.26
C LYS A 89 2.55 -7.14 0.69
N VAL A 90 2.75 -7.80 1.82
CA VAL A 90 3.73 -7.39 2.82
C VAL A 90 4.89 -8.37 2.79
N LEU A 91 6.10 -7.85 2.62
CA LEU A 91 7.32 -8.63 2.64
C LEU A 91 8.17 -8.16 3.82
N ARG A 92 8.70 -9.13 4.56
CA ARG A 92 9.62 -8.83 5.65
C ARG A 92 11.04 -8.77 5.10
N LYS A 93 11.72 -7.68 5.39
CA LYS A 93 13.12 -7.50 5.02
C LYS A 93 14.07 -7.92 6.13
#